data_d7f02f2667bc855d351f29d46c173df2
#
_entry.id   d7f02f2667bc855d351f29d46c173df2
#
_cell.length_a   1.000
_cell.length_b   1.000
_cell.length_c   1.000
_cell.angle_alpha   90.00
_cell.angle_beta   90.00
_cell.angle_gamma   90.00
#
_symmetry.space_group_name_H-M   'P 1'
#
loop_
_entity.id
_entity.type
_entity.pdbx_description
1 polymer ?
#
loop_
_entity_poly.entity_id
_entity_poly.type
_entity_poly.pdbx_seq_one_letter_code
_entity_poly.pdbx_strand_id
1 'polypeptide(L)'
;MEIKTKNGSSRKQITFDLSQKDLAINYPRPKITINPKFYKKAYRDISQFMKMNGFEHRQYSVYTSKNSLTTYGIVDLMEKLSQKLPWLYLCINEIDVTDIGEQHSVKGILREFINQEEILIIKEEIPKEEK
;
A
#
# COMPACT_ATOMS: atom_id res chain seq x y z
N MET A 1 20.18 -6.23 12.56
CA MET A 1 20.08 -4.98 11.84
C MET A 1 20.35 -3.81 12.78
N GLU A 2 21.17 -2.92 12.35
CA GLU A 2 21.52 -1.79 13.16
C GLU A 2 20.53 -0.65 12.98
N ILE A 3 20.07 -0.10 14.09
CA ILE A 3 19.15 1.02 14.07
C ILE A 3 19.98 2.29 14.04
N LYS A 4 19.79 3.09 13.01
CA LYS A 4 20.62 4.26 12.78
C LYS A 4 20.07 5.55 13.35
N THR A 5 18.78 5.60 13.56
CA THR A 5 18.18 6.78 14.14
C THR A 5 18.37 6.79 15.64
N LYS A 6 18.46 7.97 16.20
CA LYS A 6 18.77 8.15 17.60
C LYS A 6 17.82 7.39 18.53
N ASN A 7 16.55 7.33 18.19
CA ASN A 7 15.53 6.65 18.99
C ASN A 7 15.06 5.36 18.36
N GLY A 8 15.76 4.88 17.33
CA GLY A 8 15.27 3.77 16.55
C GLY A 8 13.99 4.09 15.80
N SER A 9 13.75 5.37 15.55
CA SER A 9 12.51 5.86 14.98
C SER A 9 12.74 6.45 13.60
N SER A 10 11.91 6.07 12.65
CA SER A 10 11.93 6.61 11.29
C SER A 10 10.56 6.44 10.68
N ARG A 11 10.29 7.17 9.61
CA ARG A 11 9.11 6.87 8.83
C ARG A 11 9.28 5.50 8.19
N LYS A 12 8.18 4.81 8.04
CA LYS A 12 8.20 3.44 7.52
C LYS A 12 7.35 3.35 6.26
N GLN A 13 7.81 2.52 5.35
CA GLN A 13 7.01 2.13 4.19
C GLN A 13 6.68 0.66 4.31
N ILE A 14 5.41 0.33 4.15
CA ILE A 14 4.96 -1.05 4.16
C ILE A 14 4.48 -1.40 2.77
N THR A 15 5.02 -2.50 2.24
CA THR A 15 4.57 -3.06 0.98
C THR A 15 4.13 -4.49 1.22
N PHE A 16 3.14 -4.92 0.46
CA PHE A 16 2.66 -6.29 0.59
C PHE A 16 2.25 -6.85 -0.75
N ASP A 17 2.23 -8.17 -0.82
CA ASP A 17 1.84 -8.89 -2.02
C ASP A 17 0.80 -9.93 -1.63
N LEU A 18 -0.42 -9.79 -2.14
CA LEU A 18 -1.50 -10.72 -1.86
C LEU A 18 -1.57 -11.78 -2.95
N SER A 19 -1.89 -13.00 -2.53
CA SER A 19 -2.16 -14.10 -3.44
C SER A 19 -3.64 -14.11 -3.77
N GLN A 20 -3.99 -13.86 -5.03
CA GLN A 20 -5.39 -13.92 -5.44
C GLN A 20 -5.97 -15.31 -5.27
N LYS A 21 -5.15 -16.32 -5.51
CA LYS A 21 -5.56 -17.71 -5.30
C LYS A 21 -5.95 -17.97 -3.84
N ASP A 22 -5.11 -17.53 -2.92
CA ASP A 22 -5.38 -17.74 -1.50
C ASP A 22 -6.53 -16.88 -1.00
N LEU A 23 -6.70 -15.69 -1.57
CA LEU A 23 -7.87 -14.87 -1.26
C LEU A 23 -9.16 -15.57 -1.67
N ALA A 24 -9.15 -16.22 -2.82
CA ALA A 24 -10.32 -16.95 -3.30
C ALA A 24 -10.73 -18.05 -2.31
N ILE A 25 -9.75 -18.63 -1.64
CA ILE A 25 -10.00 -19.73 -0.70
C ILE A 25 -10.31 -19.24 0.70
N ASN A 26 -9.57 -18.23 1.18
CA ASN A 26 -9.53 -17.88 2.59
C ASN A 26 -10.20 -16.57 2.97
N TYR A 27 -10.46 -15.67 2.01
CA TYR A 27 -11.06 -14.40 2.36
C TYR A 27 -12.51 -14.60 2.81
N PRO A 28 -12.90 -14.04 3.97
CA PRO A 28 -14.27 -14.21 4.48
C PRO A 28 -15.29 -13.54 3.57
N ARG A 29 -16.31 -14.29 3.19
CA ARG A 29 -17.39 -13.77 2.37
C ARG A 29 -18.63 -14.61 2.57
N PRO A 30 -19.82 -14.05 2.31
CA PRO A 30 -21.05 -14.83 2.40
C PRO A 30 -21.01 -16.04 1.47
N LYS A 31 -21.60 -17.15 1.91
CA LYS A 31 -21.60 -18.37 1.12
C LYS A 31 -22.23 -18.23 -0.24
N ILE A 32 -23.21 -17.33 -0.34
CA ILE A 32 -23.94 -17.11 -1.58
C ILE A 32 -23.28 -16.08 -2.50
N THR A 33 -22.17 -15.50 -2.07
CA THR A 33 -21.46 -14.50 -2.87
C THR A 33 -20.70 -15.20 -3.98
N ILE A 34 -20.97 -14.82 -5.20
CA ILE A 34 -20.28 -15.35 -6.37
C ILE A 34 -19.53 -14.27 -7.15
N ASN A 35 -19.37 -13.09 -6.55
CA ASN A 35 -18.67 -12.00 -7.19
C ASN A 35 -17.18 -12.31 -7.29
N PRO A 36 -16.63 -12.45 -8.51
CA PRO A 36 -15.22 -12.79 -8.66
C PRO A 36 -14.27 -11.67 -8.27
N LYS A 37 -14.79 -10.47 -8.01
CA LYS A 37 -13.96 -9.31 -7.66
C LYS A 37 -13.93 -9.03 -6.16
N PHE A 38 -14.23 -10.03 -5.34
CA PHE A 38 -14.19 -9.85 -3.90
C PHE A 38 -12.81 -9.45 -3.38
N TYR A 39 -11.76 -9.74 -4.14
CA TYR A 39 -10.43 -9.32 -3.75
C TYR A 39 -10.30 -7.80 -3.63
N LYS A 40 -11.12 -7.06 -4.34
CA LYS A 40 -11.13 -5.60 -4.21
C LYS A 40 -11.54 -5.18 -2.82
N LYS A 41 -12.46 -5.93 -2.22
CA LYS A 41 -12.87 -5.66 -0.85
C LYS A 41 -11.74 -5.97 0.12
N ALA A 42 -10.94 -7.00 -0.14
CA ALA A 42 -9.78 -7.33 0.68
C ALA A 42 -8.80 -6.16 0.71
N TYR A 43 -8.49 -5.59 -0.44
CA TYR A 43 -7.62 -4.42 -0.51
C TYR A 43 -8.23 -3.22 0.21
N ARG A 44 -9.54 -3.06 0.14
CA ARG A 44 -10.24 -1.99 0.86
C ARG A 44 -10.12 -2.17 2.37
N ASP A 45 -10.27 -3.40 2.84
CA ASP A 45 -10.13 -3.69 4.27
C ASP A 45 -8.74 -3.31 4.77
N ILE A 46 -7.71 -3.67 4.01
CA ILE A 46 -6.35 -3.31 4.35
C ILE A 46 -6.16 -1.79 4.32
N SER A 47 -6.68 -1.14 3.30
CA SER A 47 -6.57 0.31 3.17
C SER A 47 -7.20 1.04 4.34
N GLN A 48 -8.38 0.62 4.75
CA GLN A 48 -9.04 1.22 5.90
C GLN A 48 -8.23 1.05 7.16
N PHE A 49 -7.71 -0.15 7.38
CA PHE A 49 -6.89 -0.41 8.56
C PHE A 49 -5.63 0.48 8.55
N MET A 50 -4.93 0.52 7.43
CA MET A 50 -3.69 1.29 7.36
C MET A 50 -3.93 2.77 7.57
N LYS A 51 -4.96 3.32 6.95
CA LYS A 51 -5.29 4.74 7.10
C LYS A 51 -5.68 5.06 8.54
N MET A 52 -6.41 4.18 9.20
CA MET A 52 -6.81 4.39 10.59
C MET A 52 -5.62 4.31 11.55
N ASN A 53 -4.54 3.71 11.12
CA ASN A 53 -3.33 3.56 11.93
C ASN A 53 -2.19 4.48 11.50
N GLY A 54 -2.53 5.58 10.84
CA GLY A 54 -1.56 6.63 10.57
C GLY A 54 -0.72 6.46 9.34
N PHE A 55 -1.19 5.67 8.38
CA PHE A 55 -0.49 5.47 7.11
C PHE A 55 -1.22 6.14 5.98
N GLU A 56 -0.46 6.59 5.00
CA GLU A 56 -0.99 7.11 3.75
C GLU A 56 -0.87 6.04 2.67
N HIS A 57 -1.91 5.93 1.86
CA HIS A 57 -1.91 5.01 0.74
C HIS A 57 -1.17 5.66 -0.43
N ARG A 58 -0.01 5.13 -0.77
CA ARG A 58 0.82 5.71 -1.82
C ARG A 58 0.56 5.07 -3.17
N GLN A 59 0.48 3.76 -3.19
CA GLN A 59 0.18 2.98 -4.36
C GLN A 59 -0.63 1.77 -3.92
N TYR A 60 -1.07 0.97 -4.86
CA TYR A 60 -2.00 -0.10 -4.60
C TYR A 60 -1.64 -0.95 -3.37
N SER A 61 -0.39 -1.36 -3.28
CA SER A 61 0.09 -2.18 -2.16
C SER A 61 1.19 -1.49 -1.36
N VAL A 62 1.24 -0.16 -1.40
CA VAL A 62 2.30 0.61 -0.75
C VAL A 62 1.70 1.65 0.16
N TYR A 63 2.10 1.60 1.42
CA TYR A 63 1.65 2.54 2.45
C TYR A 63 2.85 3.13 3.15
N THR A 64 2.78 4.42 3.48
CA THR A 64 3.86 5.08 4.22
C THR A 64 3.30 5.71 5.47
N SER A 65 4.02 5.60 6.57
CA SER A 65 3.58 6.22 7.82
C SER A 65 3.69 7.74 7.72
N LYS A 66 2.73 8.43 8.32
CA LYS A 66 2.76 9.89 8.38
C LYS A 66 3.82 10.37 9.35
N ASN A 67 4.04 9.60 10.40
CA ASN A 67 4.98 9.93 11.46
C ASN A 67 6.04 8.86 11.57
N SER A 68 7.10 9.19 12.30
CA SER A 68 8.14 8.22 12.60
C SER A 68 7.61 7.14 13.53
N LEU A 69 8.04 5.93 13.29
CA LEU A 69 7.68 4.77 14.10
C LEU A 69 8.94 4.01 14.49
N THR A 70 8.89 3.37 15.65
CA THR A 70 9.94 2.48 16.07
C THR A 70 9.68 1.07 15.54
N THR A 71 10.67 0.20 15.70
CA THR A 71 10.48 -1.21 15.40
C THR A 71 9.35 -1.80 16.24
N TYR A 72 9.27 -1.41 17.51
CA TYR A 72 8.19 -1.86 18.37
C TYR A 72 6.83 -1.38 17.89
N GLY A 73 6.78 -0.17 17.34
CA GLY A 73 5.55 0.35 16.76
C GLY A 73 5.08 -0.49 15.58
N ILE A 74 6.01 -1.00 14.79
CA ILE A 74 5.68 -1.88 13.67
C ILE A 74 5.19 -3.24 14.17
N VAL A 75 5.82 -3.78 15.21
CA VAL A 75 5.37 -5.05 15.80
C VAL A 75 3.94 -4.90 16.34
N ASP A 76 3.66 -3.81 17.04
CA ASP A 76 2.31 -3.52 17.52
C ASP A 76 1.31 -3.42 16.37
N LEU A 77 1.72 -2.78 15.30
CA LEU A 77 0.87 -2.65 14.11
C LEU A 77 0.55 -4.03 13.53
N MET A 78 1.55 -4.89 13.43
CA MET A 78 1.33 -6.24 12.91
C MET A 78 0.41 -7.05 13.81
N GLU A 79 0.52 -6.87 15.11
CA GLU A 79 -0.38 -7.53 16.05
C GLU A 79 -1.82 -7.08 15.84
N LYS A 80 -2.03 -5.78 15.76
CA LYS A 80 -3.36 -5.21 15.50
C LYS A 80 -3.90 -5.66 14.16
N LEU A 81 -3.04 -5.70 13.15
CA LEU A 81 -3.43 -6.13 11.82
C LEU A 81 -3.88 -7.59 11.82
N SER A 82 -3.14 -8.45 12.50
CA SER A 82 -3.49 -9.87 12.57
C SER A 82 -4.81 -10.09 13.31
N GLN A 83 -5.10 -9.27 14.30
CA GLN A 83 -6.35 -9.37 15.06
C GLN A 83 -7.52 -8.82 14.27
N LYS A 84 -7.31 -7.74 13.54
CA LYS A 84 -8.38 -7.11 12.77
C LYS A 84 -8.69 -7.87 11.49
N LEU A 85 -7.67 -8.40 10.83
CA LEU A 85 -7.80 -9.13 9.58
C LEU A 85 -7.14 -10.50 9.73
N PRO A 86 -7.77 -11.41 10.47
CA PRO A 86 -7.14 -12.70 10.76
C PRO A 86 -6.94 -13.58 9.53
N TRP A 87 -7.67 -13.30 8.45
CA TRP A 87 -7.51 -14.02 7.19
C TRP A 87 -6.25 -13.62 6.44
N LEU A 88 -5.67 -12.47 6.77
CA LEU A 88 -4.60 -11.86 5.96
C LEU A 88 -3.37 -12.75 5.86
N TYR A 89 -2.94 -13.35 6.95
CA TYR A 89 -1.76 -14.20 6.95
C TYR A 89 -1.87 -15.33 5.91
N LEU A 90 -3.06 -15.87 5.75
CA LEU A 90 -3.29 -16.97 4.82
C LEU A 90 -3.33 -16.51 3.35
N CYS A 91 -3.44 -15.23 3.13
CA CYS A 91 -3.60 -14.67 1.79
C CYS A 91 -2.42 -13.83 1.34
N ILE A 92 -1.42 -13.66 2.19
CA ILE A 92 -0.31 -12.77 1.88
C ILE A 92 0.94 -13.57 1.54
N ASN A 93 1.54 -13.26 0.40
CA ASN A 93 2.80 -13.88 0.01
C ASN A 93 3.96 -13.24 0.75
N GLU A 94 3.91 -11.93 0.90
CA GLU A 94 4.98 -11.20 1.56
C GLU A 94 4.44 -9.87 2.07
N ILE A 95 5.01 -9.41 3.16
CA ILE A 95 4.80 -8.05 3.66
C ILE A 95 6.14 -7.56 4.19
N ASP A 96 6.55 -6.40 3.71
CA ASP A 96 7.86 -5.86 4.04
C ASP A 96 7.72 -4.46 4.62
N VAL A 97 8.63 -4.13 5.52
CA VAL A 97 8.75 -2.79 6.05
C VAL A 97 10.12 -2.25 5.71
N THR A 98 10.15 -1.00 5.28
CA THR A 98 11.39 -0.31 4.91
C THR A 98 11.45 1.01 5.65
N ASP A 99 12.61 1.33 6.18
CA ASP A 99 12.84 2.65 6.76
C ASP A 99 12.99 3.63 5.61
N ILE A 100 12.29 4.76 5.71
CA ILE A 100 12.38 5.79 4.68
C ILE A 100 12.64 7.15 5.32
N GLY A 101 13.24 8.02 4.51
CA GLY A 101 13.37 9.42 4.87
C GLY A 101 12.16 10.19 4.36
N GLU A 102 12.40 11.42 3.97
CA GLU A 102 11.35 12.25 3.40
C GLU A 102 11.04 11.80 1.98
N GLN A 103 9.75 11.85 1.64
CA GLN A 103 9.30 11.59 0.29
C GLN A 103 8.86 12.90 -0.35
N HIS A 104 9.26 13.09 -1.58
CA HIS A 104 8.91 14.28 -2.33
C HIS A 104 8.36 13.89 -3.69
N SER A 105 7.23 14.50 -4.05
CA SER A 105 6.71 14.33 -5.39
C SER A 105 7.53 15.19 -6.33
N VAL A 106 7.97 14.61 -7.42
CA VAL A 106 8.73 15.32 -8.44
C VAL A 106 7.95 15.48 -9.74
N LYS A 107 6.66 15.15 -9.70
CA LYS A 107 5.81 15.24 -10.87
C LYS A 107 5.78 16.64 -11.46
N GLY A 108 5.74 17.67 -10.59
CA GLY A 108 5.76 19.05 -11.05
C GLY A 108 7.05 19.41 -11.78
N ILE A 109 8.17 18.88 -11.31
CA ILE A 109 9.44 19.09 -11.97
C ILE A 109 9.45 18.43 -13.36
N LEU A 110 8.92 17.23 -13.44
CA LEU A 110 8.83 16.53 -14.71
C LEU A 110 8.05 17.33 -15.74
N ARG A 111 6.96 17.98 -15.30
CA ARG A 111 6.14 18.80 -16.19
C ARG A 111 6.91 19.97 -16.76
N GLU A 112 7.80 20.56 -15.99
CA GLU A 112 8.57 21.74 -16.43
C GLU A 112 9.48 21.46 -17.60
N PHE A 113 9.81 20.22 -17.86
CA PHE A 113 10.70 19.84 -18.94
C PHE A 113 9.97 19.40 -20.21
N ILE A 114 8.64 19.54 -20.25
CA ILE A 114 7.84 19.19 -21.42
C ILE A 114 7.13 20.45 -21.89
N ASN A 115 7.31 20.82 -23.19
CA ASN A 115 6.63 21.98 -23.73
C ASN A 115 5.18 21.64 -24.09
N GLN A 116 4.35 22.67 -24.31
CA GLN A 116 2.93 22.51 -24.55
C GLN A 116 2.62 21.67 -25.80
N GLU A 117 3.39 21.87 -26.86
CA GLU A 117 3.17 21.13 -28.11
C GLU A 117 3.47 19.66 -27.93
N GLU A 118 4.53 19.34 -27.22
CA GLU A 118 4.88 17.94 -26.93
C GLU A 118 3.81 17.28 -26.10
N ILE A 119 3.23 17.99 -25.15
CA ILE A 119 2.16 17.43 -24.33
C ILE A 119 0.95 17.09 -25.19
N LEU A 120 0.59 17.95 -26.12
CA LEU A 120 -0.55 17.70 -26.99
C LEU A 120 -0.34 16.48 -27.88
N ILE A 121 0.85 16.34 -28.41
CA ILE A 121 1.20 15.18 -29.24
C ILE A 121 1.10 13.89 -28.43
N ILE A 122 1.62 13.89 -27.22
CA ILE A 122 1.58 12.73 -26.35
C ILE A 122 0.13 12.34 -26.04
N LYS A 123 -0.72 13.31 -25.77
CA LYS A 123 -2.12 13.04 -25.47
C LYS A 123 -2.87 12.40 -26.64
N GLU A 124 -2.50 12.76 -27.85
CA GLU A 124 -3.12 12.19 -29.04
C GLU A 124 -2.65 10.77 -29.32
N GLU A 125 -1.42 10.45 -28.97
CA GLU A 125 -0.82 9.14 -29.24
C GLU A 125 -1.13 8.11 -28.19
N ILE A 126 -1.42 8.52 -26.97
CA ILE A 126 -1.67 7.59 -25.88
C ILE A 126 -3.12 7.11 -25.94
N PRO A 127 -3.36 5.80 -26.04
CA PRO A 127 -4.71 5.27 -26.00
C PRO A 127 -5.37 5.59 -24.68
N LYS A 128 -6.67 5.77 -24.68
CA LYS A 128 -7.41 5.98 -23.46
C LYS A 128 -7.38 4.70 -22.63
N GLU A 129 -7.02 4.84 -21.38
CA GLU A 129 -7.06 3.71 -20.47
C GLU A 129 -8.46 3.49 -19.98
N GLU A 130 -8.81 2.24 -19.88
CA GLU A 130 -10.07 1.84 -19.30
C GLU A 130 -9.88 1.41 -17.87
N LYS A 131 -10.69 1.94 -17.03
CA LYS A 131 -10.55 1.67 -15.61
C LYS A 131 -11.68 0.83 -15.07
#